data_a588237341652ec30f779b733d113d7b
#
_entry.id   a588237341652ec30f779b733d113d7b
#
_cell.length_a   1.000
_cell.length_b   1.000
_cell.length_c   1.000
_cell.angle_alpha   90.00
_cell.angle_beta   90.00
_cell.angle_gamma   90.00
#
_symmetry.space_group_name_H-M   'P 1'
#
loop_
_entity.id
_entity.type
_entity.pdbx_description
1 polymer ?
#
loop_
_entity_poly.entity_id
_entity_poly.type
_entity_poly.pdbx_seq_one_letter_code
_entity_poly.pdbx_strand_id
1 'polypeptide(L)'
;MIFDEIVNDAYEEREYPALLALAHEWSGTRPFRALRLLVATPVFRNTLLEYRALIAGGADLVVGVAGLDSGEEGAGADASNAGAGMPCDPGIVDVVRENGIPVVGLQEALEMEAAGRGFDLILDCAGQFSACHPRFGFVELTRSGVQFYEKCEHPVYVADSGIVKRIETCLGTGEGYVRALAQLGHDFCSDSGADGAGKEFVVFGSGKVGQGIVLQLLRSGASVHVVTDCSLGSNPFLDANGVPVTDCNDLDAVASLVRGADFVVTATGVKGALDRPQVVEALLGSHAVLANMGVEDEYGPGVPTSRVLAEKKPLNFILEEPTHLKYIDASLALHAALGELLLQEGGAVYGKEGADSPAANKKAGPMDPPSELEQRILSMTMQDGLIGAEIAEMMGW
;
A
#
# COMPACT_ATOMS: atom_id res chain seq x y z
N MET A 1 13.65 16.14 16.92
CA MET A 1 14.13 15.31 15.77
C MET A 1 13.71 15.98 14.47
N ILE A 2 14.23 15.58 13.34
CA ILE A 2 13.76 16.04 12.02
C ILE A 2 12.26 15.73 11.86
N PHE A 3 11.49 16.65 11.30
CA PHE A 3 10.03 16.60 11.10
C PHE A 3 9.16 16.64 12.38
N ASP A 4 9.73 16.83 13.58
CA ASP A 4 8.95 16.80 14.84
C ASP A 4 7.76 17.76 14.85
N GLU A 5 7.91 18.98 14.34
CA GLU A 5 6.83 19.97 14.33
C GLU A 5 5.63 19.46 13.49
N ILE A 6 5.89 18.88 12.32
CA ILE A 6 4.83 18.41 11.41
C ILE A 6 4.20 17.10 11.90
N VAL A 7 5.03 16.21 12.44
CA VAL A 7 4.58 14.88 12.88
C VAL A 7 3.82 14.98 14.20
N ASN A 8 4.35 15.71 15.19
CA ASN A 8 3.75 15.77 16.52
C ASN A 8 2.45 16.59 16.57
N ASP A 9 2.28 17.52 15.62
CA ASP A 9 1.01 18.26 15.48
C ASP A 9 -0.09 17.41 14.81
N ALA A 10 0.29 16.38 14.05
CA ALA A 10 -0.64 15.58 13.24
C ALA A 10 -1.01 14.24 13.88
N TYR A 11 -0.08 13.62 14.64
CA TYR A 11 -0.21 12.24 15.08
C TYR A 11 0.12 12.04 16.56
N GLU A 12 -0.60 11.09 17.17
CA GLU A 12 -0.25 10.56 18.49
C GLU A 12 0.75 9.40 18.36
N GLU A 13 1.67 9.23 19.33
CA GLU A 13 2.66 8.14 19.33
C GLU A 13 2.04 6.74 19.19
N ARG A 14 0.82 6.56 19.69
CA ARG A 14 0.08 5.30 19.58
C ARG A 14 -0.44 4.99 18.17
N GLU A 15 -0.35 5.93 17.22
CA GLU A 15 -0.68 5.69 15.81
C GLU A 15 0.49 5.07 15.02
N TYR A 16 1.74 5.20 15.56
CA TYR A 16 2.94 4.69 14.90
C TYR A 16 3.92 3.96 15.84
N PRO A 17 3.42 3.02 16.67
CA PRO A 17 4.23 2.38 17.70
C PRO A 17 5.40 1.57 17.15
N ALA A 18 5.26 0.95 15.97
CA ALA A 18 6.32 0.13 15.38
C ALA A 18 7.47 1.00 14.84
N LEU A 19 7.17 2.07 14.10
CA LEU A 19 8.19 3.02 13.65
C LEU A 19 8.84 3.77 14.82
N LEU A 20 8.10 4.09 15.86
CA LEU A 20 8.64 4.72 17.07
C LEU A 20 9.62 3.79 17.78
N ALA A 21 9.26 2.50 17.94
CA ALA A 21 10.14 1.51 18.57
C ALA A 21 11.43 1.30 17.77
N LEU A 22 11.33 1.19 16.43
CA LEU A 22 12.50 1.09 15.56
C LEU A 22 13.39 2.33 15.63
N ALA A 23 12.80 3.53 15.57
CA ALA A 23 13.56 4.78 15.69
C ALA A 23 14.33 4.86 17.02
N HIS A 24 13.73 4.42 18.11
CA HIS A 24 14.33 4.37 19.43
C HIS A 24 15.53 3.41 19.49
N GLU A 25 15.33 2.17 19.00
CA GLU A 25 16.37 1.14 18.93
C GLU A 25 17.53 1.58 18.03
N TRP A 26 17.20 2.08 16.84
CA TRP A 26 18.21 2.48 15.85
C TRP A 26 18.96 3.75 16.20
N SER A 27 18.41 4.61 17.06
CA SER A 27 19.17 5.75 17.60
C SER A 27 20.42 5.32 18.38
N GLY A 28 20.37 4.14 19.02
CA GLY A 28 21.47 3.53 19.74
C GLY A 28 22.37 2.64 18.87
N THR A 29 21.78 1.79 18.05
CA THR A 29 22.51 0.77 17.24
C THR A 29 23.09 1.33 15.94
N ARG A 30 22.42 2.32 15.34
CA ARG A 30 22.80 3.02 14.10
C ARG A 30 23.10 2.06 12.92
N PRO A 31 22.14 1.19 12.56
CA PRO A 31 22.32 0.16 11.55
C PRO A 31 22.66 0.69 10.16
N PHE A 32 22.23 1.90 9.82
CA PHE A 32 22.43 2.52 8.51
C PHE A 32 23.57 3.55 8.49
N ARG A 33 24.42 3.56 9.53
CA ARG A 33 25.51 4.54 9.62
C ARG A 33 26.45 4.46 8.40
N ALA A 34 26.67 5.59 7.76
CA ALA A 34 27.50 5.76 6.58
C ALA A 34 27.00 4.99 5.33
N LEU A 35 25.73 4.61 5.30
CA LEU A 35 25.08 4.00 4.14
C LEU A 35 24.12 4.99 3.50
N ARG A 36 24.11 5.00 2.16
CA ARG A 36 23.17 5.78 1.36
C ARG A 36 21.97 4.94 0.98
N LEU A 37 20.81 5.38 1.44
CA LEU A 37 19.53 4.74 1.17
C LEU A 37 18.68 5.60 0.25
N LEU A 38 18.09 4.98 -0.78
CA LEU A 38 17.01 5.59 -1.53
C LEU A 38 15.69 5.00 -1.05
N VAL A 39 14.72 5.86 -0.68
CA VAL A 39 13.38 5.46 -0.27
C VAL A 39 12.37 6.05 -1.21
N ALA A 40 11.62 5.20 -1.90
CA ALA A 40 10.68 5.56 -2.97
C ALA A 40 9.24 5.16 -2.63
N THR A 41 8.81 5.41 -1.40
CA THR A 41 7.41 5.28 -0.97
C THR A 41 6.59 6.48 -1.44
N PRO A 42 5.25 6.39 -1.54
CA PRO A 42 4.38 7.55 -1.73
C PRO A 42 4.70 8.63 -0.70
N VAL A 43 4.93 9.88 -1.13
CA VAL A 43 5.40 10.95 -0.25
C VAL A 43 4.21 11.71 0.33
N PHE A 44 3.79 11.31 1.54
CA PHE A 44 2.74 11.94 2.33
C PHE A 44 3.27 12.27 3.74
N ARG A 45 2.45 12.96 4.55
CA ARG A 45 2.84 13.32 5.92
C ARG A 45 3.21 12.10 6.78
N ASN A 46 2.45 11.00 6.65
CA ASN A 46 2.68 9.77 7.40
C ASN A 46 3.99 9.05 7.04
N THR A 47 4.47 9.15 5.80
CA THR A 47 5.75 8.53 5.38
C THR A 47 6.99 9.25 5.95
N LEU A 48 6.84 10.49 6.43
CA LEU A 48 7.92 11.20 7.16
C LEU A 48 8.40 10.42 8.39
N LEU A 49 7.56 9.56 8.96
CA LEU A 49 7.91 8.73 10.13
C LEU A 49 8.88 7.59 9.78
N GLU A 50 8.76 7.00 8.60
CA GLU A 50 9.74 6.04 8.08
C GLU A 50 11.09 6.74 7.86
N TYR A 51 11.08 7.91 7.22
CA TYR A 51 12.30 8.72 7.01
C TYR A 51 12.96 9.06 8.33
N ARG A 52 12.18 9.47 9.34
CA ARG A 52 12.66 9.76 10.69
C ARG A 52 13.34 8.56 11.35
N ALA A 53 12.77 7.37 11.23
CA ALA A 53 13.33 6.14 11.77
C ALA A 53 14.66 5.77 11.09
N LEU A 54 14.73 5.84 9.76
CA LEU A 54 15.94 5.56 8.98
C LEU A 54 17.07 6.57 9.32
N ILE A 55 16.75 7.86 9.44
CA ILE A 55 17.71 8.90 9.83
C ILE A 55 18.19 8.70 11.27
N ALA A 56 17.31 8.31 12.20
CA ALA A 56 17.72 7.92 13.56
C ALA A 56 18.72 6.76 13.53
N GLY A 57 18.52 5.81 12.59
CA GLY A 57 19.45 4.72 12.30
C GLY A 57 20.75 5.13 11.62
N GLY A 58 20.92 6.40 11.27
CA GLY A 58 22.14 6.99 10.70
C GLY A 58 22.25 6.96 9.18
N ALA A 59 21.14 6.75 8.47
CA ALA A 59 21.10 6.75 7.01
C ALA A 59 21.48 8.10 6.40
N ASP A 60 22.25 8.07 5.31
CA ASP A 60 22.34 9.15 4.32
C ASP A 60 21.15 8.96 3.36
N LEU A 61 20.03 9.65 3.69
CA LEU A 61 18.74 9.43 3.05
C LEU A 61 18.60 10.24 1.77
N VAL A 62 18.10 9.57 0.72
CA VAL A 62 17.62 10.17 -0.53
C VAL A 62 16.18 9.71 -0.73
N VAL A 63 15.27 10.62 -1.05
CA VAL A 63 13.88 10.28 -1.37
C VAL A 63 13.70 10.20 -2.86
N GLY A 64 13.14 9.10 -3.34
CA GLY A 64 12.88 8.83 -4.75
C GLY A 64 11.43 9.16 -5.12
N VAL A 65 11.24 9.94 -6.18
CA VAL A 65 9.93 10.22 -6.80
C VAL A 65 10.10 10.06 -8.32
N ALA A 66 9.83 8.87 -8.83
CA ALA A 66 10.19 8.49 -10.21
C ALA A 66 9.58 9.42 -11.29
N GLY A 67 8.35 9.90 -11.07
CA GLY A 67 7.67 10.82 -11.98
C GLY A 67 8.18 12.27 -11.97
N LEU A 68 9.14 12.61 -11.11
CA LEU A 68 9.65 13.97 -10.97
C LEU A 68 10.29 14.50 -12.27
N ASP A 69 10.96 13.60 -13.02
CA ASP A 69 11.67 13.96 -14.26
C ASP A 69 10.72 14.29 -15.42
N SER A 70 9.48 13.81 -15.40
CA SER A 70 8.51 13.99 -16.49
C SER A 70 7.73 15.30 -16.42
N GLY A 71 7.80 16.02 -15.30
CA GLY A 71 6.96 17.19 -15.03
C GLY A 71 5.47 16.87 -14.88
N GLU A 72 5.11 15.60 -14.85
CA GLU A 72 3.76 15.11 -14.58
C GLU A 72 3.55 14.92 -13.06
N GLU A 73 3.43 16.03 -12.34
CA GLU A 73 3.07 16.01 -10.93
C GLU A 73 1.69 15.37 -10.77
N GLY A 74 1.63 14.21 -10.15
CA GLY A 74 0.38 13.56 -9.76
C GLY A 74 -0.34 12.74 -10.83
N ALA A 75 0.31 12.38 -11.94
CA ALA A 75 -0.25 11.42 -12.88
C ALA A 75 -0.33 10.05 -12.20
N GLY A 76 -1.56 9.54 -12.02
CA GLY A 76 -1.81 8.23 -11.41
C GLY A 76 -1.03 7.14 -12.13
N ALA A 77 -0.41 6.27 -11.35
CA ALA A 77 0.40 5.18 -11.83
C ALA A 77 -0.37 4.35 -12.88
N ASP A 78 0.11 4.37 -14.13
CA ASP A 78 -0.14 3.25 -15.02
C ASP A 78 0.83 2.15 -14.58
N ALA A 79 0.33 1.18 -13.83
CA ALA A 79 1.12 0.09 -13.25
C ALA A 79 1.82 -0.79 -14.32
N SER A 80 1.59 -0.52 -15.61
CA SER A 80 2.28 -1.17 -16.72
C SER A 80 3.66 -0.55 -17.04
N ASN A 81 4.01 0.58 -16.43
CA ASN A 81 5.24 1.32 -16.74
C ASN A 81 6.10 1.47 -15.48
N ALA A 82 7.25 0.77 -15.44
CA ALA A 82 8.32 1.09 -14.49
C ALA A 82 8.70 2.58 -14.66
N GLY A 83 8.55 3.38 -13.60
CA GLY A 83 8.80 4.82 -13.65
C GLY A 83 7.56 5.72 -13.73
N ALA A 84 6.34 5.16 -13.76
CA ALA A 84 5.13 5.94 -13.48
C ALA A 84 5.16 6.36 -12.01
N GLY A 85 5.20 7.67 -11.74
CA GLY A 85 5.34 8.21 -10.39
C GLY A 85 4.19 7.80 -9.45
N MET A 86 4.52 7.43 -8.22
CA MET A 86 3.54 7.22 -7.16
C MET A 86 2.96 8.57 -6.72
N PRO A 87 1.72 8.58 -6.18
CA PRO A 87 1.13 9.79 -5.64
C PRO A 87 2.01 10.43 -4.57
N CYS A 88 2.12 11.74 -4.60
CA CYS A 88 2.84 12.51 -3.59
C CYS A 88 2.10 13.82 -3.28
N ASP A 89 2.28 14.32 -2.07
CA ASP A 89 1.89 15.66 -1.67
C ASP A 89 3.05 16.62 -1.95
N PRO A 90 2.92 17.58 -2.90
CA PRO A 90 3.99 18.53 -3.23
C PRO A 90 4.47 19.32 -2.01
N GLY A 91 3.58 19.68 -1.08
CA GLY A 91 3.95 20.38 0.13
C GLY A 91 4.86 19.55 1.04
N ILE A 92 4.61 18.25 1.14
CA ILE A 92 5.46 17.34 1.91
C ILE A 92 6.80 17.10 1.19
N VAL A 93 6.81 17.01 -0.14
CA VAL A 93 8.06 16.97 -0.92
C VAL A 93 8.93 18.20 -0.63
N ASP A 94 8.34 19.39 -0.57
CA ASP A 94 9.06 20.62 -0.24
C ASP A 94 9.59 20.59 1.19
N VAL A 95 8.82 20.10 2.16
CA VAL A 95 9.28 19.88 3.54
C VAL A 95 10.51 18.95 3.59
N VAL A 96 10.52 17.87 2.81
CA VAL A 96 11.67 16.96 2.74
C VAL A 96 12.91 17.70 2.22
N ARG A 97 12.78 18.49 1.15
CA ARG A 97 13.87 19.30 0.57
C ARG A 97 14.38 20.37 1.53
N GLU A 98 13.48 21.08 2.22
CA GLU A 98 13.81 22.12 3.20
C GLU A 98 14.61 21.58 4.38
N ASN A 99 14.41 20.30 4.71
CA ASN A 99 15.19 19.59 5.73
C ASN A 99 16.53 19.04 5.20
N GLY A 100 16.93 19.41 3.96
CA GLY A 100 18.21 19.06 3.38
C GLY A 100 18.31 17.63 2.85
N ILE A 101 17.19 16.94 2.67
CA ILE A 101 17.13 15.60 2.11
C ILE A 101 16.93 15.74 0.58
N PRO A 102 17.85 15.16 -0.24
CA PRO A 102 17.67 15.17 -1.69
C PRO A 102 16.39 14.43 -2.09
N VAL A 103 15.65 14.99 -3.04
CA VAL A 103 14.51 14.35 -3.69
C VAL A 103 14.83 14.24 -5.18
N VAL A 104 14.91 13.01 -5.67
CA VAL A 104 15.42 12.69 -7.02
C VAL A 104 14.40 11.90 -7.84
N GLY A 105 14.40 12.11 -9.16
CA GLY A 105 13.73 11.26 -10.12
C GLY A 105 14.54 10.00 -10.46
N LEU A 106 13.94 9.10 -11.26
CA LEU A 106 14.64 7.88 -11.69
C LEU A 106 15.89 8.20 -12.52
N GLN A 107 15.79 9.14 -13.45
CA GLN A 107 16.91 9.51 -14.31
C GLN A 107 18.08 10.10 -13.49
N GLU A 108 17.79 10.97 -12.55
CA GLU A 108 18.80 11.54 -11.65
C GLU A 108 19.45 10.45 -10.77
N ALA A 109 18.66 9.49 -10.26
CA ALA A 109 19.19 8.37 -9.49
C ALA A 109 20.18 7.51 -10.30
N LEU A 110 19.87 7.20 -11.57
CA LEU A 110 20.77 6.50 -12.47
C LEU A 110 22.03 7.30 -12.79
N GLU A 111 21.94 8.63 -12.94
CA GLU A 111 23.09 9.52 -13.11
C GLU A 111 23.97 9.55 -11.85
N MET A 112 23.38 9.51 -10.66
CA MET A 112 24.13 9.39 -9.41
C MET A 112 24.91 8.08 -9.35
N GLU A 113 24.32 6.95 -9.73
CA GLU A 113 25.01 5.65 -9.80
C GLU A 113 26.17 5.71 -10.81
N ALA A 114 25.93 6.22 -12.02
CA ALA A 114 26.95 6.36 -13.04
C ALA A 114 28.13 7.25 -12.62
N ALA A 115 27.88 8.22 -11.74
CA ALA A 115 28.88 9.09 -11.15
C ALA A 115 29.59 8.48 -9.90
N GLY A 116 29.36 7.20 -9.58
CA GLY A 116 29.93 6.53 -8.41
C GLY A 116 29.31 6.95 -7.07
N ARG A 117 28.12 7.55 -7.10
CA ARG A 117 27.35 7.97 -5.93
C ARG A 117 26.09 7.10 -5.78
N GLY A 118 26.20 5.81 -6.06
CA GLY A 118 25.10 4.85 -5.98
C GLY A 118 24.56 4.63 -4.57
N PHE A 119 23.60 3.76 -4.46
CA PHE A 119 22.85 3.45 -3.23
C PHE A 119 23.33 2.13 -2.63
N ASP A 120 23.37 2.07 -1.30
CA ASP A 120 23.63 0.82 -0.59
C ASP A 120 22.37 -0.06 -0.53
N LEU A 121 21.21 0.56 -0.29
CA LEU A 121 19.89 -0.07 -0.27
C LEU A 121 18.89 0.80 -1.02
N ILE A 122 17.89 0.15 -1.61
CA ILE A 122 16.71 0.81 -2.15
C ILE A 122 15.46 0.22 -1.50
N LEU A 123 14.70 1.06 -0.81
CA LEU A 123 13.39 0.77 -0.27
C LEU A 123 12.36 1.29 -1.28
N ASP A 124 11.86 0.41 -2.13
CA ASP A 124 11.05 0.75 -3.31
C ASP A 124 9.56 0.46 -3.12
N CYS A 125 8.75 1.08 -3.95
CA CYS A 125 7.31 0.87 -4.02
C CYS A 125 6.87 0.85 -5.47
N ALA A 126 6.17 -0.20 -5.89
CA ALA A 126 5.72 -0.43 -7.27
C ALA A 126 6.86 -0.52 -8.31
N GLY A 127 8.07 -0.89 -7.89
CA GLY A 127 9.21 -1.12 -8.77
C GLY A 127 9.77 0.13 -9.44
N GLN A 128 9.51 1.33 -8.89
CA GLN A 128 9.85 2.61 -9.49
C GLN A 128 11.34 2.77 -9.79
N PHE A 129 12.20 2.23 -8.91
CA PHE A 129 13.66 2.30 -9.02
C PHE A 129 14.30 0.94 -9.29
N SER A 130 13.54 -0.01 -9.81
CA SER A 130 14.02 -1.36 -10.14
C SER A 130 15.15 -1.40 -11.18
N ALA A 131 15.34 -0.33 -11.94
CA ALA A 131 16.46 -0.19 -12.89
C ALA A 131 17.79 0.19 -12.24
N CYS A 132 17.81 0.59 -10.97
CA CYS A 132 19.01 0.90 -10.20
C CYS A 132 19.72 -0.38 -9.71
N HIS A 133 21.00 -0.23 -9.25
CA HIS A 133 21.85 -1.34 -8.85
C HIS A 133 22.41 -1.11 -7.43
N PRO A 134 21.59 -1.27 -6.37
CA PRO A 134 22.04 -1.06 -5.00
C PRO A 134 23.02 -2.15 -4.56
N ARG A 135 23.93 -1.80 -3.66
CA ARG A 135 24.98 -2.70 -3.18
C ARG A 135 24.45 -3.94 -2.45
N PHE A 136 23.40 -3.81 -1.63
CA PHE A 136 22.88 -4.89 -0.78
C PHE A 136 21.54 -5.46 -1.27
N GLY A 137 20.75 -4.72 -2.02
CA GLY A 137 19.50 -5.18 -2.59
C GLY A 137 18.34 -4.22 -2.39
N PHE A 138 17.13 -4.74 -2.59
CA PHE A 138 15.88 -3.99 -2.57
C PHE A 138 14.92 -4.51 -1.51
N VAL A 139 14.06 -3.62 -1.04
CA VAL A 139 12.81 -4.00 -0.38
C VAL A 139 11.66 -3.42 -1.19
N GLU A 140 10.77 -4.27 -1.69
CA GLU A 140 9.57 -3.85 -2.42
C GLU A 140 8.36 -3.84 -1.50
N LEU A 141 7.69 -2.69 -1.40
CA LEU A 141 6.57 -2.47 -0.49
C LEU A 141 5.26 -3.11 -0.98
N THR A 142 5.09 -3.27 -2.30
CA THR A 142 3.80 -3.61 -2.93
C THR A 142 3.85 -4.87 -3.77
N ARG A 143 2.70 -5.55 -3.91
CA ARG A 143 2.57 -6.68 -4.82
C ARG A 143 2.74 -6.29 -6.29
N SER A 144 2.30 -5.10 -6.67
CA SER A 144 2.38 -4.60 -8.05
C SER A 144 3.80 -4.41 -8.54
N GLY A 145 4.76 -4.12 -7.65
CA GLY A 145 6.17 -3.95 -7.99
C GLY A 145 6.92 -5.25 -8.28
N VAL A 146 6.44 -6.40 -7.78
CA VAL A 146 7.17 -7.68 -7.83
C VAL A 146 7.57 -8.10 -9.24
N GLN A 147 6.72 -7.84 -10.23
CA GLN A 147 6.98 -8.17 -11.64
C GLN A 147 8.27 -7.54 -12.19
N PHE A 148 8.69 -6.38 -11.67
CA PHE A 148 9.91 -5.70 -12.10
C PHE A 148 11.18 -6.34 -11.55
N TYR A 149 11.02 -7.18 -10.50
CA TYR A 149 12.14 -7.83 -9.80
C TYR A 149 12.29 -9.32 -10.12
N GLU A 150 11.43 -9.93 -10.97
CA GLU A 150 11.49 -11.37 -11.29
C GLU A 150 12.84 -11.82 -11.86
N LYS A 151 13.53 -10.93 -12.57
CA LYS A 151 14.86 -11.16 -13.17
C LYS A 151 15.97 -10.37 -12.51
N CYS A 152 15.71 -9.80 -11.33
CA CYS A 152 16.69 -9.01 -10.60
C CYS A 152 17.83 -9.91 -10.10
N GLU A 153 19.06 -9.47 -10.29
CA GLU A 153 20.25 -10.16 -9.83
C GLU A 153 20.58 -9.88 -8.36
N HIS A 154 19.89 -8.91 -7.75
CA HIS A 154 20.01 -8.56 -6.33
C HIS A 154 18.94 -9.29 -5.50
N PRO A 155 19.16 -9.50 -4.19
CA PRO A 155 18.12 -9.96 -3.29
C PRO A 155 17.03 -8.88 -3.15
N VAL A 156 15.76 -9.31 -3.12
CA VAL A 156 14.61 -8.42 -3.00
C VAL A 156 13.64 -8.98 -1.96
N TYR A 157 13.46 -8.32 -0.83
CA TYR A 157 12.38 -8.65 0.08
C TYR A 157 11.07 -8.00 -0.39
N VAL A 158 9.97 -8.76 -0.36
CA VAL A 158 8.63 -8.27 -0.74
C VAL A 158 7.77 -8.14 0.51
N ALA A 159 7.63 -6.95 1.05
CA ALA A 159 6.87 -6.68 2.27
C ALA A 159 5.38 -7.08 2.14
N ASP A 160 4.81 -7.02 0.94
CA ASP A 160 3.41 -7.38 0.68
C ASP A 160 3.12 -8.89 0.73
N SER A 161 4.13 -9.74 0.72
CA SER A 161 3.94 -11.20 0.76
C SER A 161 3.48 -11.72 2.12
N GLY A 162 3.66 -10.92 3.18
CA GLY A 162 3.45 -11.35 4.54
C GLY A 162 2.11 -10.95 5.17
N ILE A 163 2.03 -11.22 6.49
CA ILE A 163 0.82 -10.99 7.31
C ILE A 163 0.68 -9.52 7.71
N VAL A 164 1.80 -8.82 7.96
CA VAL A 164 1.80 -7.42 8.42
C VAL A 164 1.11 -6.51 7.40
N LYS A 165 1.36 -6.71 6.12
CA LYS A 165 0.77 -5.91 5.04
C LYS A 165 -0.77 -6.00 4.98
N ARG A 166 -1.38 -7.02 5.58
CA ARG A 166 -2.84 -7.13 5.66
C ARG A 166 -3.46 -6.02 6.51
N ILE A 167 -2.74 -5.48 7.49
CA ILE A 167 -3.23 -4.35 8.30
C ILE A 167 -3.53 -3.16 7.40
N GLU A 168 -2.57 -2.78 6.56
CA GLU A 168 -2.74 -1.69 5.61
C GLU A 168 -3.77 -2.02 4.52
N THR A 169 -3.60 -3.17 3.85
CA THR A 169 -4.39 -3.49 2.65
C THR A 169 -5.80 -3.97 2.95
N CYS A 170 -6.07 -4.49 4.15
CA CYS A 170 -7.41 -4.86 4.57
C CYS A 170 -8.03 -3.72 5.40
N LEU A 171 -7.50 -3.44 6.61
CA LEU A 171 -8.12 -2.46 7.49
C LEU A 171 -7.98 -1.03 6.94
N GLY A 172 -6.78 -0.63 6.52
CA GLY A 172 -6.51 0.73 6.07
C GLY A 172 -7.17 1.09 4.74
N THR A 173 -7.05 0.22 3.73
CA THR A 173 -7.67 0.48 2.42
C THR A 173 -9.20 0.42 2.49
N GLY A 174 -9.76 -0.51 3.29
CA GLY A 174 -11.20 -0.59 3.52
C GLY A 174 -11.75 0.65 4.20
N GLU A 175 -11.06 1.15 5.22
CA GLU A 175 -11.42 2.39 5.92
C GLU A 175 -11.27 3.60 5.00
N GLY A 176 -10.21 3.66 4.20
CA GLY A 176 -10.00 4.69 3.19
C GLY A 176 -11.13 4.76 2.16
N TYR A 177 -11.65 3.62 1.70
CA TYR A 177 -12.80 3.57 0.81
C TYR A 177 -14.04 4.24 1.44
N VAL A 178 -14.36 3.89 2.67
CA VAL A 178 -15.52 4.42 3.40
C VAL A 178 -15.37 5.94 3.65
N ARG A 179 -14.17 6.41 4.05
CA ARG A 179 -13.88 7.84 4.20
C ARG A 179 -14.02 8.61 2.90
N ALA A 180 -13.54 8.03 1.80
CA ALA A 180 -13.62 8.67 0.50
C ALA A 180 -15.08 8.82 0.01
N LEU A 181 -15.92 7.81 0.23
CA LEU A 181 -17.36 7.92 -0.02
C LEU A 181 -18.00 9.04 0.82
N ALA A 182 -17.69 9.09 2.11
CA ALA A 182 -18.21 10.14 3.01
C ALA A 182 -17.72 11.54 2.59
N GLN A 183 -16.46 11.70 2.19
CA GLN A 183 -15.93 12.97 1.66
C GLN A 183 -16.67 13.44 0.41
N LEU A 184 -17.12 12.52 -0.44
CA LEU A 184 -17.93 12.83 -1.62
C LEU A 184 -19.43 13.04 -1.30
N GLY A 185 -19.82 12.97 -0.02
CA GLY A 185 -21.19 13.19 0.43
C GLY A 185 -22.12 12.00 0.23
N HIS A 186 -21.58 10.80 0.02
CA HIS A 186 -22.39 9.59 -0.03
C HIS A 186 -22.69 9.09 1.39
N ASP A 187 -23.97 9.14 1.76
CA ASP A 187 -24.47 8.55 3.00
C ASP A 187 -24.85 7.10 2.77
N PHE A 188 -24.28 6.20 3.56
CA PHE A 188 -24.51 4.76 3.48
C PHE A 188 -24.72 4.09 4.86
N CYS A 189 -24.78 4.91 5.94
CA CYS A 189 -25.10 4.41 7.27
C CYS A 189 -26.59 4.06 7.41
N SER A 190 -26.89 3.04 8.21
CA SER A 190 -28.22 2.45 8.38
C SER A 190 -29.32 3.38 8.97
N ASP A 191 -28.94 4.54 9.53
CA ASP A 191 -29.90 5.44 10.19
C ASP A 191 -30.72 6.32 9.25
N SER A 192 -30.50 6.25 7.94
CA SER A 192 -31.07 7.17 6.96
C SER A 192 -32.30 6.66 6.19
N GLY A 193 -32.72 5.42 6.40
CA GLY A 193 -33.88 4.84 5.68
C GLY A 193 -35.13 4.72 6.54
N ALA A 194 -36.28 5.18 6.03
CA ALA A 194 -37.59 5.02 6.69
C ALA A 194 -38.01 3.55 6.92
N ASP A 195 -37.28 2.59 6.32
CA ASP A 195 -37.56 1.16 6.33
C ASP A 195 -36.49 0.33 7.08
N GLY A 196 -35.44 0.96 7.66
CA GLY A 196 -34.39 0.24 8.42
C GLY A 196 -33.50 -0.68 7.58
N ALA A 197 -33.58 -0.64 6.25
CA ALA A 197 -32.71 -1.38 5.36
C ALA A 197 -31.47 -0.53 5.05
N GLY A 198 -30.28 -1.09 5.31
CA GLY A 198 -29.01 -0.47 4.92
C GLY A 198 -28.87 -0.40 3.39
N LYS A 199 -27.90 0.40 2.92
CA LYS A 199 -27.58 0.48 1.50
C LYS A 199 -27.02 -0.85 0.98
N GLU A 200 -27.37 -1.21 -0.26
CA GLU A 200 -26.94 -2.44 -0.94
C GLU A 200 -25.60 -2.22 -1.67
N PHE A 201 -24.58 -2.92 -1.23
CA PHE A 201 -23.24 -2.91 -1.83
C PHE A 201 -22.95 -4.19 -2.57
N VAL A 202 -22.40 -4.09 -3.79
CA VAL A 202 -21.78 -5.20 -4.51
C VAL A 202 -20.28 -4.98 -4.58
N VAL A 203 -19.51 -5.88 -3.98
CA VAL A 203 -18.05 -5.84 -3.91
C VAL A 203 -17.50 -6.91 -4.85
N PHE A 204 -16.77 -6.50 -5.88
CA PHE A 204 -16.05 -7.39 -6.78
C PHE A 204 -14.64 -7.66 -6.26
N GLY A 205 -14.36 -8.91 -5.92
CA GLY A 205 -13.08 -9.36 -5.36
C GLY A 205 -13.18 -9.69 -3.88
N SER A 206 -12.60 -10.84 -3.49
CA SER A 206 -12.55 -11.36 -2.13
C SER A 206 -11.13 -11.41 -1.55
N GLY A 207 -10.18 -10.69 -2.19
CA GLY A 207 -8.81 -10.53 -1.72
C GLY A 207 -8.69 -9.64 -0.49
N LYS A 208 -7.45 -9.28 -0.09
CA LYS A 208 -7.18 -8.45 1.11
C LYS A 208 -8.00 -7.14 1.11
N VAL A 209 -7.99 -6.41 0.01
CA VAL A 209 -8.72 -5.13 -0.13
C VAL A 209 -10.23 -5.35 -0.09
N GLY A 210 -10.75 -6.32 -0.86
CA GLY A 210 -12.19 -6.64 -0.86
C GLY A 210 -12.70 -7.05 0.53
N GLN A 211 -11.95 -7.89 1.27
CA GLN A 211 -12.28 -8.24 2.65
C GLN A 211 -12.33 -7.02 3.57
N GLY A 212 -11.39 -6.09 3.43
CA GLY A 212 -11.36 -4.86 4.22
C GLY A 212 -12.55 -3.96 3.94
N ILE A 213 -12.92 -3.80 2.68
CA ILE A 213 -14.13 -3.06 2.29
C ILE A 213 -15.37 -3.71 2.91
N VAL A 214 -15.52 -5.03 2.76
CA VAL A 214 -16.63 -5.79 3.36
C VAL A 214 -16.70 -5.57 4.86
N LEU A 215 -15.57 -5.68 5.57
CA LEU A 215 -15.51 -5.50 7.03
C LEU A 215 -16.02 -4.10 7.45
N GLN A 216 -15.56 -3.05 6.78
CA GLN A 216 -15.97 -1.68 7.10
C GLN A 216 -17.44 -1.42 6.76
N LEU A 217 -17.93 -1.95 5.66
CA LEU A 217 -19.34 -1.84 5.27
C LEU A 217 -20.26 -2.55 6.26
N LEU A 218 -19.91 -3.77 6.69
CA LEU A 218 -20.67 -4.50 7.72
C LEU A 218 -20.72 -3.74 9.05
N ARG A 219 -19.58 -3.15 9.47
CA ARG A 219 -19.51 -2.30 10.67
C ARG A 219 -20.39 -1.04 10.56
N SER A 220 -20.60 -0.55 9.35
CA SER A 220 -21.48 0.58 9.08
C SER A 220 -22.96 0.18 8.93
N GLY A 221 -23.28 -1.11 9.05
CA GLY A 221 -24.64 -1.62 8.93
C GLY A 221 -25.17 -1.71 7.47
N ALA A 222 -24.26 -1.67 6.48
CA ALA A 222 -24.63 -1.87 5.08
C ALA A 222 -24.94 -3.34 4.77
N SER A 223 -25.76 -3.58 3.75
CA SER A 223 -25.97 -4.89 3.14
C SER A 223 -24.87 -5.13 2.08
N VAL A 224 -24.17 -6.25 2.17
CA VAL A 224 -23.01 -6.50 1.29
C VAL A 224 -23.16 -7.83 0.59
N HIS A 225 -22.92 -7.84 -0.73
CA HIS A 225 -22.81 -9.03 -1.57
C HIS A 225 -21.46 -9.05 -2.28
N VAL A 226 -20.75 -10.18 -2.24
CA VAL A 226 -19.45 -10.31 -2.89
C VAL A 226 -19.56 -11.10 -4.19
N VAL A 227 -18.91 -10.59 -5.24
CA VAL A 227 -18.74 -11.29 -6.51
C VAL A 227 -17.26 -11.68 -6.67
N THR A 228 -16.97 -12.96 -6.80
CA THR A 228 -15.60 -13.48 -6.89
C THR A 228 -15.54 -14.75 -7.72
N ASP A 229 -14.34 -15.21 -8.07
CA ASP A 229 -14.12 -16.50 -8.71
C ASP A 229 -14.28 -17.63 -7.69
N CYS A 230 -15.43 -18.32 -7.73
CA CYS A 230 -15.72 -19.44 -6.82
C CYS A 230 -14.90 -20.70 -7.10
N SER A 231 -14.22 -20.78 -8.25
CA SER A 231 -13.33 -21.92 -8.56
C SER A 231 -12.09 -21.95 -7.66
N LEU A 232 -11.74 -20.83 -7.02
CA LEU A 232 -10.64 -20.70 -6.07
C LEU A 232 -10.96 -21.28 -4.66
N GLY A 233 -12.18 -21.74 -4.46
CA GLY A 233 -12.66 -22.29 -3.19
C GLY A 233 -13.43 -21.26 -2.33
N SER A 234 -13.88 -21.70 -1.13
CA SER A 234 -14.58 -20.83 -0.19
C SER A 234 -13.61 -19.83 0.45
N ASN A 235 -14.16 -18.69 0.86
CA ASN A 235 -13.43 -17.68 1.62
C ASN A 235 -13.86 -17.72 3.09
N PRO A 236 -13.00 -18.20 4.00
CA PRO A 236 -13.38 -18.37 5.42
C PRO A 236 -13.84 -17.08 6.10
N PHE A 237 -13.32 -15.92 5.68
CA PHE A 237 -13.75 -14.62 6.22
C PHE A 237 -15.20 -14.31 5.81
N LEU A 238 -15.56 -14.52 4.55
CA LEU A 238 -16.94 -14.28 4.08
C LEU A 238 -17.91 -15.24 4.69
N ASP A 239 -17.54 -16.53 4.81
CA ASP A 239 -18.35 -17.57 5.41
C ASP A 239 -18.61 -17.27 6.91
N ALA A 240 -17.59 -16.86 7.65
CA ALA A 240 -17.69 -16.52 9.07
C ALA A 240 -18.59 -15.30 9.33
N ASN A 241 -18.64 -14.36 8.38
CA ASN A 241 -19.48 -13.15 8.49
C ASN A 241 -20.85 -13.30 7.80
N GLY A 242 -21.16 -14.47 7.26
CA GLY A 242 -22.45 -14.73 6.59
C GLY A 242 -22.69 -13.89 5.34
N VAL A 243 -21.61 -13.46 4.66
CA VAL A 243 -21.68 -12.61 3.47
C VAL A 243 -22.05 -13.45 2.25
N PRO A 244 -23.16 -13.14 1.53
CA PRO A 244 -23.54 -13.86 0.32
C PRO A 244 -22.49 -13.67 -0.77
N VAL A 245 -22.20 -14.76 -1.50
CA VAL A 245 -21.19 -14.79 -2.56
C VAL A 245 -21.82 -15.28 -3.87
N THR A 246 -21.46 -14.63 -4.97
CA THR A 246 -21.85 -15.06 -6.36
C THR A 246 -20.59 -15.29 -7.18
N ASP A 247 -20.60 -16.35 -7.98
CA ASP A 247 -19.53 -16.63 -8.94
C ASP A 247 -19.49 -15.54 -10.01
N CYS A 248 -18.33 -14.94 -10.22
CA CYS A 248 -18.11 -13.93 -11.24
C CYS A 248 -18.38 -14.43 -12.68
N ASN A 249 -18.47 -15.76 -12.89
CA ASN A 249 -18.79 -16.38 -14.15
C ASN A 249 -20.32 -16.58 -14.38
N ASP A 250 -21.14 -16.43 -13.35
CA ASP A 250 -22.60 -16.39 -13.48
C ASP A 250 -23.06 -14.96 -13.86
N LEU A 251 -22.94 -14.64 -15.15
CA LEU A 251 -23.19 -13.30 -15.66
C LEU A 251 -24.63 -12.81 -15.45
N ASP A 252 -25.61 -13.74 -15.43
CA ASP A 252 -27.02 -13.39 -15.21
C ASP A 252 -27.24 -12.97 -13.74
N ALA A 253 -26.70 -13.72 -12.79
CA ALA A 253 -26.75 -13.38 -11.38
C ALA A 253 -25.99 -12.09 -11.10
N VAL A 254 -24.78 -11.92 -11.63
CA VAL A 254 -23.97 -10.70 -11.50
C VAL A 254 -24.72 -9.48 -12.03
N ALA A 255 -25.28 -9.55 -13.24
CA ALA A 255 -26.03 -8.45 -13.82
C ALA A 255 -27.28 -8.10 -13.00
N SER A 256 -27.95 -9.10 -12.41
CA SER A 256 -29.09 -8.88 -11.53
C SER A 256 -28.69 -8.12 -10.25
N LEU A 257 -27.59 -8.54 -9.61
CA LEU A 257 -27.05 -7.88 -8.43
C LEU A 257 -26.68 -6.41 -8.70
N VAL A 258 -25.94 -6.17 -9.80
CA VAL A 258 -25.54 -4.80 -10.22
C VAL A 258 -26.74 -3.89 -10.43
N ARG A 259 -27.83 -4.37 -11.03
CA ARG A 259 -29.03 -3.56 -11.26
C ARG A 259 -29.76 -3.18 -9.97
N GLY A 260 -29.65 -4.00 -8.93
CA GLY A 260 -30.29 -3.76 -7.62
C GLY A 260 -29.42 -3.01 -6.63
N ALA A 261 -28.14 -2.79 -6.92
CA ALA A 261 -27.19 -2.19 -6.00
C ALA A 261 -27.34 -0.65 -5.92
N ASP A 262 -27.09 -0.10 -4.72
CA ASP A 262 -26.84 1.34 -4.53
C ASP A 262 -25.37 1.68 -4.86
N PHE A 263 -24.43 0.77 -4.55
CA PHE A 263 -23.00 0.93 -4.75
C PHE A 263 -22.38 -0.32 -5.37
N VAL A 264 -21.45 -0.13 -6.32
CA VAL A 264 -20.62 -1.18 -6.88
C VAL A 264 -19.16 -0.76 -6.75
N VAL A 265 -18.36 -1.60 -6.08
CA VAL A 265 -16.94 -1.35 -5.91
C VAL A 265 -16.12 -2.55 -6.40
N THR A 266 -14.98 -2.26 -7.05
CA THR A 266 -14.07 -3.28 -7.56
C THR A 266 -12.75 -3.29 -6.79
N ALA A 267 -12.27 -4.49 -6.45
CA ALA A 267 -11.02 -4.76 -5.76
C ALA A 267 -10.49 -6.16 -6.15
N THR A 268 -10.51 -6.47 -7.45
CA THR A 268 -10.13 -7.79 -7.99
C THR A 268 -8.65 -7.89 -8.28
N GLY A 269 -7.96 -6.77 -8.51
CA GLY A 269 -6.58 -6.71 -9.00
C GLY A 269 -6.44 -7.13 -10.47
N VAL A 270 -7.55 -7.20 -11.22
CA VAL A 270 -7.56 -7.66 -12.62
C VAL A 270 -8.07 -6.56 -13.54
N LYS A 271 -7.21 -6.09 -14.45
CA LYS A 271 -7.57 -5.10 -15.46
C LYS A 271 -8.75 -5.58 -16.30
N GLY A 272 -9.80 -4.73 -16.40
CA GLY A 272 -10.98 -5.05 -17.18
C GLY A 272 -11.82 -6.23 -16.65
N ALA A 273 -11.74 -6.56 -15.38
CA ALA A 273 -12.48 -7.67 -14.76
C ALA A 273 -13.98 -7.62 -15.05
N LEU A 274 -14.55 -6.39 -15.13
CA LEU A 274 -15.96 -6.13 -15.38
C LEU A 274 -16.27 -5.85 -16.86
N ASP A 275 -15.28 -5.87 -17.76
CA ASP A 275 -15.46 -5.57 -19.18
C ASP A 275 -16.08 -6.75 -19.95
N ARG A 276 -17.25 -7.17 -19.49
CA ARG A 276 -18.08 -8.22 -20.11
C ARG A 276 -19.39 -7.60 -20.55
N PRO A 277 -19.82 -7.76 -21.82
CA PRO A 277 -20.95 -7.00 -22.38
C PRO A 277 -22.20 -6.95 -21.52
N GLN A 278 -22.58 -8.07 -20.91
CA GLN A 278 -23.77 -8.18 -20.06
C GLN A 278 -23.62 -7.41 -18.72
N VAL A 279 -22.42 -7.44 -18.14
CA VAL A 279 -22.10 -6.70 -16.91
C VAL A 279 -22.02 -5.19 -17.21
N VAL A 280 -21.37 -4.82 -18.32
CA VAL A 280 -21.29 -3.42 -18.77
C VAL A 280 -22.69 -2.85 -19.02
N GLU A 281 -23.58 -3.61 -19.69
CA GLU A 281 -24.96 -3.18 -19.88
C GLU A 281 -25.69 -2.96 -18.54
N ALA A 282 -25.51 -3.87 -17.58
CA ALA A 282 -26.09 -3.72 -16.24
C ALA A 282 -25.54 -2.51 -15.49
N LEU A 283 -24.22 -2.28 -15.53
CA LEU A 283 -23.57 -1.12 -14.90
C LEU A 283 -24.07 0.21 -15.49
N LEU A 284 -24.16 0.30 -16.82
CA LEU A 284 -24.62 1.51 -17.50
C LEU A 284 -26.12 1.77 -17.30
N GLY A 285 -26.92 0.71 -17.16
CA GLY A 285 -28.35 0.78 -16.90
C GLY A 285 -28.72 0.97 -15.42
N SER A 286 -27.76 0.82 -14.49
CA SER A 286 -27.99 0.96 -13.05
C SER A 286 -27.87 2.42 -12.58
N HIS A 287 -28.45 2.70 -11.42
CA HIS A 287 -28.25 3.96 -10.69
C HIS A 287 -27.11 3.88 -9.67
N ALA A 288 -26.47 2.72 -9.55
CA ALA A 288 -25.41 2.48 -8.57
C ALA A 288 -24.26 3.49 -8.68
N VAL A 289 -23.73 3.92 -7.56
CA VAL A 289 -22.46 4.63 -7.50
C VAL A 289 -21.33 3.66 -7.77
N LEU A 290 -20.48 3.94 -8.76
CA LEU A 290 -19.39 3.04 -9.16
C LEU A 290 -18.05 3.56 -8.64
N ALA A 291 -17.23 2.68 -8.03
CA ALA A 291 -15.91 3.00 -7.52
C ALA A 291 -14.90 1.89 -7.85
N ASN A 292 -13.67 2.27 -8.15
CA ASN A 292 -12.55 1.37 -8.30
C ASN A 292 -11.62 1.47 -7.07
N MET A 293 -11.14 0.33 -6.58
CA MET A 293 -10.12 0.26 -5.52
C MET A 293 -8.89 -0.55 -5.96
N GLY A 294 -8.92 -1.08 -7.19
CA GLY A 294 -7.75 -1.69 -7.82
C GLY A 294 -6.81 -0.62 -8.39
N VAL A 295 -5.51 -0.96 -8.48
CA VAL A 295 -4.51 -0.09 -9.13
C VAL A 295 -4.81 0.04 -10.63
N GLU A 296 -5.32 -1.02 -11.26
CA GLU A 296 -5.71 -1.06 -12.65
C GLU A 296 -7.16 -0.60 -12.85
N ASP A 297 -7.50 -0.16 -14.09
CA ASP A 297 -8.90 0.02 -14.49
C ASP A 297 -9.61 -1.33 -14.58
N GLU A 298 -10.33 -1.69 -13.53
CA GLU A 298 -11.07 -2.95 -13.44
C GLU A 298 -12.42 -2.90 -14.19
N TYR A 299 -12.94 -1.70 -14.48
CA TYR A 299 -14.19 -1.53 -15.26
C TYR A 299 -13.98 -1.72 -16.77
N GLY A 300 -12.77 -1.47 -17.29
CA GLY A 300 -12.43 -1.57 -18.69
C GLY A 300 -13.09 -0.49 -19.59
N PRO A 301 -12.80 -0.50 -20.89
CA PRO A 301 -13.24 0.54 -21.82
C PRO A 301 -14.75 0.57 -22.06
N GLY A 302 -15.47 -0.50 -21.76
CA GLY A 302 -16.93 -0.56 -21.90
C GLY A 302 -17.69 0.38 -20.97
N VAL A 303 -17.11 0.77 -19.83
CA VAL A 303 -17.69 1.72 -18.88
C VAL A 303 -16.97 3.06 -19.02
N PRO A 304 -17.65 4.17 -19.34
CA PRO A 304 -17.03 5.49 -19.44
C PRO A 304 -16.36 5.93 -18.13
N THR A 305 -15.21 6.57 -18.22
CA THR A 305 -14.45 7.10 -17.06
C THR A 305 -15.29 8.01 -16.18
N SER A 306 -16.12 8.87 -16.79
CA SER A 306 -17.02 9.80 -16.08
C SER A 306 -18.14 9.09 -15.29
N ARG A 307 -18.35 7.79 -15.48
CA ARG A 307 -19.38 7.01 -14.79
C ARG A 307 -18.87 6.44 -13.46
N VAL A 308 -17.56 6.41 -13.28
CA VAL A 308 -16.89 5.84 -12.10
C VAL A 308 -16.24 6.96 -11.28
N LEU A 309 -16.40 6.94 -9.97
CA LEU A 309 -15.77 7.90 -9.07
C LEU A 309 -14.25 7.95 -9.27
N ALA A 310 -13.65 9.10 -9.01
CA ALA A 310 -12.22 9.35 -9.16
C ALA A 310 -11.64 8.93 -10.53
N GLU A 311 -12.49 9.01 -11.58
CA GLU A 311 -12.06 8.69 -12.96
C GLU A 311 -11.45 7.29 -13.10
N LYS A 312 -12.00 6.30 -12.38
CA LYS A 312 -11.53 4.90 -12.29
C LYS A 312 -10.22 4.69 -11.55
N LYS A 313 -9.63 5.74 -10.97
CA LYS A 313 -8.48 5.60 -10.08
C LYS A 313 -8.93 5.02 -8.74
N PRO A 314 -8.03 4.42 -7.93
CA PRO A 314 -8.38 3.95 -6.60
C PRO A 314 -8.97 5.09 -5.77
N LEU A 315 -10.20 4.90 -5.28
CA LEU A 315 -11.00 5.98 -4.72
C LEU A 315 -10.37 6.63 -3.48
N ASN A 316 -9.67 5.87 -2.65
CA ASN A 316 -9.01 6.39 -1.46
C ASN A 316 -7.93 7.46 -1.75
N PHE A 317 -7.39 7.53 -2.97
CA PHE A 317 -6.40 8.55 -3.33
C PHE A 317 -6.96 9.96 -3.53
N ILE A 318 -8.29 10.17 -3.40
CA ILE A 318 -8.84 11.52 -3.29
C ILE A 318 -8.63 12.15 -1.90
N LEU A 319 -8.26 11.33 -0.91
CA LEU A 319 -8.04 11.75 0.48
C LEU A 319 -6.64 12.35 0.63
N GLU A 320 -6.50 13.32 1.54
CA GLU A 320 -5.18 13.86 1.95
C GLU A 320 -4.25 12.76 2.46
N GLU A 321 -4.81 11.82 3.24
CA GLU A 321 -4.13 10.58 3.63
C GLU A 321 -4.95 9.39 3.13
N PRO A 322 -4.55 8.75 2.02
CA PRO A 322 -5.23 7.59 1.46
C PRO A 322 -5.39 6.43 2.45
N THR A 323 -4.41 6.27 3.34
CA THR A 323 -4.41 5.31 4.45
C THR A 323 -3.94 6.04 5.71
N HIS A 324 -4.72 6.01 6.78
CA HIS A 324 -4.32 6.60 8.06
C HIS A 324 -3.06 5.94 8.63
N LEU A 325 -2.23 6.73 9.31
CA LEU A 325 -0.94 6.28 9.87
C LEU A 325 -1.06 5.01 10.70
N LYS A 326 -2.07 4.88 11.55
CA LYS A 326 -2.28 3.69 12.41
C LYS A 326 -2.40 2.37 11.64
N TYR A 327 -2.75 2.40 10.36
CA TYR A 327 -2.85 1.22 9.52
C TYR A 327 -1.62 1.00 8.64
N ILE A 328 -0.83 2.04 8.35
CA ILE A 328 0.36 1.91 7.50
C ILE A 328 1.66 1.81 8.30
N ASP A 329 1.66 2.18 9.59
CA ASP A 329 2.82 2.13 10.48
C ASP A 329 3.56 0.78 10.42
N ALA A 330 2.83 -0.31 10.61
CA ALA A 330 3.41 -1.66 10.60
C ALA A 330 4.04 -2.02 9.24
N SER A 331 3.44 -1.59 8.11
CA SER A 331 3.98 -1.84 6.77
C SER A 331 5.27 -1.06 6.53
N LEU A 332 5.32 0.22 6.89
CA LEU A 332 6.52 1.06 6.77
C LEU A 332 7.62 0.59 7.73
N ALA A 333 7.25 0.17 8.94
CA ALA A 333 8.20 -0.41 9.89
C ALA A 333 8.80 -1.73 9.37
N LEU A 334 7.99 -2.62 8.78
CA LEU A 334 8.48 -3.84 8.14
C LEU A 334 9.38 -3.52 6.94
N HIS A 335 8.99 -2.56 6.10
CA HIS A 335 9.76 -2.12 4.94
C HIS A 335 11.16 -1.66 5.34
N ALA A 336 11.25 -0.78 6.32
CA ALA A 336 12.51 -0.29 6.85
C ALA A 336 13.34 -1.40 7.56
N ALA A 337 12.69 -2.28 8.34
CA ALA A 337 13.36 -3.36 9.07
C ALA A 337 13.90 -4.48 8.13
N LEU A 338 13.24 -4.73 7.00
CA LEU A 338 13.75 -5.62 5.95
C LEU A 338 15.03 -5.05 5.31
N GLY A 339 15.14 -3.71 5.22
CA GLY A 339 16.38 -3.05 4.83
C GLY A 339 17.53 -3.35 5.81
N GLU A 340 17.29 -3.24 7.11
CA GLU A 340 18.29 -3.63 8.13
C GLU A 340 18.68 -5.12 8.01
N LEU A 341 17.70 -5.99 7.79
CA LEU A 341 17.95 -7.41 7.62
C LEU A 341 18.84 -7.70 6.41
N LEU A 342 18.62 -7.05 5.26
CA LEU A 342 19.48 -7.17 4.09
C LEU A 342 20.93 -6.81 4.39
N LEU A 343 21.18 -5.79 5.21
CA LEU A 343 22.52 -5.39 5.63
C LEU A 343 23.17 -6.46 6.52
N GLN A 344 22.44 -6.97 7.50
CA GLN A 344 22.94 -8.00 8.42
C GLN A 344 23.34 -9.25 7.66
N GLU A 345 22.52 -9.70 6.71
CA GLU A 345 22.74 -10.87 5.90
C GLU A 345 23.77 -10.65 4.78
N GLY A 346 23.94 -9.41 4.30
CA GLY A 346 24.98 -9.01 3.34
C GLY A 346 26.37 -8.88 3.98
N GLY A 347 26.49 -9.14 5.30
CA GLY A 347 27.77 -9.06 6.01
C GLY A 347 28.24 -7.63 6.28
N ALA A 348 27.36 -6.64 6.24
CA ALA A 348 27.63 -5.30 6.72
C ALA A 348 27.81 -5.34 8.24
N VAL A 349 29.07 -5.53 8.67
CA VAL A 349 29.43 -5.51 10.10
C VAL A 349 29.58 -4.04 10.53
N TYR A 350 28.75 -3.61 11.49
CA TYR A 350 28.81 -2.28 12.07
C TYR A 350 30.27 -1.92 12.47
N GLY A 351 30.80 -0.86 11.88
CA GLY A 351 32.06 -0.25 12.31
C GLY A 351 33.34 -0.85 11.75
N LYS A 352 33.31 -1.73 10.77
CA LYS A 352 34.52 -2.13 10.03
C LYS A 352 34.55 -1.50 8.64
N GLU A 353 35.43 -0.52 8.45
CA GLU A 353 35.84 -0.09 7.12
C GLU A 353 36.48 -1.31 6.41
N GLY A 354 35.93 -1.70 5.24
CA GLY A 354 36.54 -2.71 4.38
C GLY A 354 35.76 -3.99 4.11
N ALA A 355 34.43 -4.00 4.23
CA ALA A 355 33.63 -5.12 3.74
C ALA A 355 33.42 -5.02 2.21
N ASP A 356 34.45 -5.37 1.45
CA ASP A 356 34.42 -5.58 -0.02
C ASP A 356 33.77 -6.94 -0.39
N SER A 357 32.75 -7.39 0.30
CA SER A 357 32.03 -8.59 -0.12
C SER A 357 30.62 -8.23 -0.54
N PRO A 358 30.32 -8.30 -1.85
CA PRO A 358 28.94 -8.34 -2.30
C PRO A 358 28.22 -9.52 -1.67
N ALA A 359 26.90 -9.47 -1.60
CA ALA A 359 26.01 -10.49 -1.04
C ALA A 359 26.19 -11.88 -1.70
N ALA A 360 27.36 -12.49 -1.52
CA ALA A 360 27.86 -13.65 -2.26
C ALA A 360 27.08 -14.94 -2.02
N ASN A 361 26.05 -14.97 -1.14
CA ASN A 361 25.32 -16.19 -0.80
C ASN A 361 23.79 -16.03 -0.75
N LYS A 362 23.22 -14.93 -1.20
CA LYS A 362 21.76 -14.76 -1.22
C LYS A 362 21.14 -15.15 -2.56
N LYS A 363 19.95 -15.72 -2.46
CA LYS A 363 19.08 -15.97 -3.63
C LYS A 363 18.72 -14.63 -4.26
N ALA A 364 19.06 -14.44 -5.54
CA ALA A 364 18.61 -13.30 -6.31
C ALA A 364 17.08 -13.33 -6.52
N GLY A 365 16.49 -12.15 -6.69
CA GLY A 365 15.08 -11.99 -6.94
C GLY A 365 14.20 -11.96 -5.68
N PRO A 366 12.87 -11.99 -5.87
CA PRO A 366 11.89 -11.80 -4.81
C PRO A 366 11.91 -12.90 -3.74
N MET A 367 11.78 -12.49 -2.47
CA MET A 367 11.74 -13.32 -1.27
C MET A 367 10.68 -12.79 -0.29
N ASP A 368 10.07 -13.71 0.45
CA ASP A 368 9.10 -13.34 1.50
C ASP A 368 9.81 -12.84 2.77
N PRO A 369 9.17 -11.96 3.56
CA PRO A 369 9.66 -11.56 4.87
C PRO A 369 9.79 -12.76 5.82
N PRO A 370 10.82 -12.84 6.68
CA PRO A 370 10.88 -13.85 7.73
C PRO A 370 9.74 -13.68 8.74
N SER A 371 9.11 -14.79 9.11
CA SER A 371 7.96 -14.79 10.04
C SER A 371 8.29 -14.17 11.40
N GLU A 372 9.51 -14.35 11.89
CA GLU A 372 9.96 -13.78 13.16
C GLU A 372 9.99 -12.25 13.12
N LEU A 373 10.40 -11.67 11.99
CA LEU A 373 10.42 -10.22 11.81
C LEU A 373 8.99 -9.66 11.75
N GLU A 374 8.11 -10.31 10.99
CA GLU A 374 6.70 -9.93 10.93
C GLU A 374 6.02 -10.00 12.30
N GLN A 375 6.26 -11.08 13.05
CA GLN A 375 5.71 -11.23 14.41
C GLN A 375 6.24 -10.15 15.36
N ARG A 376 7.50 -9.76 15.23
CA ARG A 376 8.09 -8.66 16.02
C ARG A 376 7.36 -7.35 15.73
N ILE A 377 7.21 -6.97 14.46
CA ILE A 377 6.52 -5.74 14.06
C ILE A 377 5.05 -5.78 14.51
N LEU A 378 4.35 -6.88 14.26
CA LEU A 378 2.97 -7.09 14.69
C LEU A 378 2.80 -6.93 16.20
N SER A 379 3.73 -7.48 16.99
CA SER A 379 3.70 -7.34 18.45
C SER A 379 3.83 -5.88 18.91
N MET A 380 4.71 -5.09 18.31
CA MET A 380 4.85 -3.67 18.58
C MET A 380 3.53 -2.92 18.30
N THR A 381 2.94 -3.18 17.11
CA THR A 381 1.68 -2.55 16.70
C THR A 381 0.50 -2.91 17.60
N MET A 382 0.41 -4.17 18.05
CA MET A 382 -0.72 -4.62 18.88
C MET A 382 -0.61 -4.21 20.34
N GLN A 383 0.59 -4.20 20.92
CA GLN A 383 0.79 -3.92 22.35
C GLN A 383 0.65 -2.43 22.67
N ASP A 384 1.23 -1.59 21.83
CA ASP A 384 1.37 -0.16 22.10
C ASP A 384 0.47 0.71 21.21
N GLY A 385 -0.15 0.12 20.17
CA GLY A 385 -0.96 0.83 19.17
C GLY A 385 -2.44 0.97 19.50
N LEU A 386 -3.14 1.69 18.61
CA LEU A 386 -4.59 1.95 18.71
C LEU A 386 -5.44 0.81 18.17
N ILE A 387 -4.91 0.00 17.24
CA ILE A 387 -5.69 -0.93 16.40
C ILE A 387 -5.54 -2.41 16.79
N GLY A 388 -5.01 -2.70 17.97
CA GLY A 388 -4.77 -4.08 18.41
C GLY A 388 -6.04 -4.98 18.36
N ALA A 389 -7.21 -4.45 18.77
CA ALA A 389 -8.47 -5.16 18.71
C ALA A 389 -8.93 -5.41 17.25
N GLU A 390 -8.73 -4.42 16.37
CA GLU A 390 -9.08 -4.53 14.94
C GLU A 390 -8.22 -5.58 14.23
N ILE A 391 -6.93 -5.64 14.59
CA ILE A 391 -6.00 -6.66 14.07
C ILE A 391 -6.44 -8.05 14.54
N ALA A 392 -6.76 -8.22 15.82
CA ALA A 392 -7.21 -9.50 16.37
C ALA A 392 -8.49 -10.00 15.66
N GLU A 393 -9.48 -9.11 15.46
CA GLU A 393 -10.69 -9.42 14.70
C GLU A 393 -10.38 -9.85 13.26
N MET A 394 -9.55 -9.06 12.54
CA MET A 394 -9.15 -9.36 11.16
C MET A 394 -8.43 -10.71 11.03
N MET A 395 -7.65 -11.09 12.05
CA MET A 395 -6.89 -12.34 12.08
C MET A 395 -7.71 -13.54 12.60
N GLY A 396 -8.87 -13.30 13.22
CA GLY A 396 -9.69 -14.33 13.84
C GLY A 396 -9.10 -14.86 15.16
N TRP A 397 -8.43 -14.00 15.93
CA TRP A 397 -7.78 -14.30 17.22
C TRP A 397 -8.66 -13.93 18.39
#